data_acf3633e7d367987988fa447ecd827d2
#
_entry.id   acf3633e7d367987988fa447ecd827d2
#
_cell.length_a   1.000
_cell.length_b   1.000
_cell.length_c   1.000
_cell.angle_alpha   90.00
_cell.angle_beta   90.00
_cell.angle_gamma   90.00
#
_symmetry.space_group_name_H-M   'P 1'
#
loop_
_entity.id
_entity.type
_entity.pdbx_description
1 polymer ?
#
loop_
_entity_poly.entity_id
_entity_poly.type
_entity_poly.pdbx_seq_one_letter_code
_entity_poly.pdbx_strand_id
1 'polypeptide(L)'
;MVSYNHDEKSRRVLSPAERIHRVNTSESTSATSTTSSELAPNYSMHVFPNGLRMVGQRMPSLASVTFGIQLDAGIRDEPDDQLGLTYLLSEMMFQGTEHRSVRQLTEEFEALGARKGGETAIEFARYSAQIVGNRLDTALDLFADVLLFPALPQEELDQMRAVQLQEIRRRDDEPMRRIFDLVRERYYTNSPLARRALGTQTTVEAITRDDLRAFWQARYHPAGTVLSIAGDFDWDAAVARVGELFGGWSGAAPASATALPHPESSIFVEPQEGNQQHIAMVFPFPAYGDPDYYAASVVTEIFGGGMTSRLFREVREKRGLVYSVAAMFAPNG
;
A
#
# COMPACT_ATOMS: atom_id res chain seq x y z
N MET A 1 31.44 -1.08 -32.14
CA MET A 1 30.43 -0.65 -33.14
C MET A 1 29.63 -1.88 -33.49
N VAL A 2 28.52 -2.14 -32.82
CA VAL A 2 27.60 -3.23 -33.14
C VAL A 2 26.23 -2.60 -33.32
N SER A 3 25.77 -2.63 -34.57
CA SER A 3 24.48 -2.11 -35.00
C SER A 3 23.37 -3.08 -34.60
N TYR A 4 22.41 -2.66 -33.78
CA TYR A 4 21.18 -3.39 -33.55
C TYR A 4 20.08 -2.83 -34.46
N ASN A 5 19.57 -3.69 -35.29
CA ASN A 5 18.44 -3.43 -36.18
C ASN A 5 17.13 -3.53 -35.39
N HIS A 6 16.37 -2.45 -35.31
CA HIS A 6 15.01 -2.41 -34.78
C HIS A 6 14.04 -2.90 -35.81
N ASP A 7 13.42 -4.05 -35.58
CA ASP A 7 12.24 -4.50 -36.34
C ASP A 7 10.99 -4.17 -35.50
N GLU A 8 10.29 -3.12 -35.93
CA GLU A 8 9.04 -2.64 -35.36
C GLU A 8 7.89 -3.59 -35.68
N LYS A 9 7.54 -4.49 -34.77
CA LYS A 9 6.21 -5.10 -34.77
C LYS A 9 5.38 -4.48 -33.66
N SER A 10 4.46 -3.60 -34.01
CA SER A 10 3.45 -3.00 -33.17
C SER A 10 2.69 -4.06 -32.35
N ARG A 11 3.03 -4.22 -31.08
CA ARG A 11 2.23 -4.99 -30.12
C ARG A 11 1.10 -4.10 -29.62
N ARG A 12 -0.13 -4.40 -30.06
CA ARG A 12 -1.36 -3.78 -29.56
C ARG A 12 -1.50 -4.10 -28.07
N VAL A 13 -1.44 -3.10 -27.23
CA VAL A 13 -1.70 -3.21 -25.78
C VAL A 13 -3.21 -3.44 -25.59
N LEU A 14 -3.58 -4.60 -25.07
CA LEU A 14 -4.98 -4.95 -24.78
C LEU A 14 -5.47 -4.23 -23.52
N SER A 15 -6.71 -3.77 -23.54
CA SER A 15 -7.38 -3.17 -22.37
C SER A 15 -7.57 -4.19 -21.24
N PRO A 16 -7.76 -3.75 -19.99
CA PRO A 16 -7.98 -4.65 -18.85
C PRO A 16 -9.16 -5.62 -19.04
N ALA A 17 -10.21 -5.22 -19.74
CA ALA A 17 -11.37 -6.05 -20.04
C ALA A 17 -11.05 -7.17 -21.07
N GLU A 18 -10.18 -6.91 -22.04
CA GLU A 18 -9.76 -7.90 -23.03
C GLU A 18 -8.80 -8.95 -22.47
N ARG A 19 -8.11 -8.64 -21.35
CA ARG A 19 -7.21 -9.58 -20.64
C ARG A 19 -7.99 -10.66 -19.87
N ILE A 20 -9.16 -10.34 -19.35
CA ILE A 20 -9.99 -11.27 -18.58
C ILE A 20 -10.64 -12.34 -19.46
N HIS A 21 -10.94 -12.03 -20.72
CA HIS A 21 -11.58 -12.97 -21.65
C HIS A 21 -10.65 -14.05 -22.24
N ARG A 22 -9.32 -13.87 -22.19
CA ARG A 22 -8.36 -14.83 -22.74
C ARG A 22 -8.04 -16.02 -21.82
N VAL A 23 -8.45 -15.97 -20.55
CA VAL A 23 -8.23 -17.08 -19.60
C VAL A 23 -9.27 -18.20 -19.77
N ASN A 24 -10.38 -17.95 -20.46
CA ASN A 24 -11.52 -18.88 -20.52
C ASN A 24 -11.71 -19.61 -21.87
N THR A 25 -10.82 -19.51 -22.85
CA THR A 25 -10.95 -20.28 -24.10
C THR A 25 -9.62 -20.88 -24.52
N SER A 26 -9.31 -22.08 -24.03
CA SER A 26 -8.43 -23.01 -24.73
C SER A 26 -9.05 -24.40 -24.69
N GLU A 27 -9.38 -24.86 -25.89
CA GLU A 27 -9.98 -26.15 -26.19
C GLU A 27 -9.06 -27.33 -25.83
N SER A 28 -9.71 -28.42 -25.48
CA SER A 28 -9.20 -29.73 -25.15
C SER A 28 -8.26 -30.32 -26.20
N THR A 29 -7.05 -30.68 -25.77
CA THR A 29 -6.28 -31.76 -26.39
C THR A 29 -5.81 -32.70 -25.27
N SER A 30 -6.25 -33.95 -25.36
CA SER A 30 -5.96 -35.03 -24.42
C SER A 30 -4.47 -35.32 -24.35
N ALA A 31 -3.85 -35.08 -23.20
CA ALA A 31 -2.58 -35.68 -22.80
C ALA A 31 -2.70 -36.14 -21.36
N THR A 32 -2.25 -37.33 -21.14
CA THR A 32 -2.23 -38.19 -19.95
C THR A 32 -2.02 -37.43 -18.64
N SER A 33 -2.98 -37.54 -17.73
CA SER A 33 -3.05 -36.94 -16.43
C SER A 33 -1.93 -37.43 -15.50
N THR A 34 -0.96 -36.57 -15.24
CA THR A 34 -0.25 -36.58 -13.98
C THR A 34 -1.04 -35.63 -13.06
N THR A 35 -1.72 -36.19 -12.07
CA THR A 35 -2.49 -35.46 -11.06
C THR A 35 -1.56 -34.54 -10.26
N SER A 36 -1.34 -33.31 -10.74
CA SER A 36 -1.07 -32.20 -9.84
C SER A 36 -2.38 -31.95 -9.11
N SER A 37 -2.45 -32.26 -7.81
CA SER A 37 -3.51 -31.75 -6.96
C SER A 37 -3.41 -30.22 -7.05
N GLU A 38 -4.25 -29.59 -7.83
CA GLU A 38 -4.51 -28.17 -7.71
C GLU A 38 -4.91 -27.96 -6.25
N LEU A 39 -4.02 -27.34 -5.49
CA LEU A 39 -4.35 -26.84 -4.16
C LEU A 39 -5.47 -25.83 -4.41
N ALA A 40 -6.71 -26.25 -4.13
CA ALA A 40 -7.84 -25.33 -4.13
C ALA A 40 -7.43 -24.10 -3.30
N PRO A 41 -7.71 -22.88 -3.74
CA PRO A 41 -7.33 -21.69 -3.02
C PRO A 41 -7.86 -21.80 -1.59
N ASN A 42 -6.97 -21.78 -0.61
CA ASN A 42 -7.29 -22.01 0.80
C ASN A 42 -7.86 -20.74 1.44
N TYR A 43 -8.63 -19.97 0.64
CA TYR A 43 -9.27 -18.72 1.07
C TYR A 43 -10.73 -18.68 0.62
N SER A 44 -11.53 -17.94 1.39
CA SER A 44 -12.93 -17.63 1.09
C SER A 44 -13.06 -16.18 0.66
N MET A 45 -14.04 -15.88 -0.20
CA MET A 45 -14.33 -14.53 -0.65
C MET A 45 -15.83 -14.27 -0.61
N HIS A 46 -16.20 -13.04 -0.19
CA HIS A 46 -17.57 -12.55 -0.19
C HIS A 46 -17.60 -11.12 -0.72
N VAL A 47 -18.61 -10.79 -1.54
CA VAL A 47 -18.84 -9.43 -2.05
C VAL A 47 -20.18 -8.95 -1.51
N PHE A 48 -20.16 -7.88 -0.72
CA PHE A 48 -21.37 -7.28 -0.16
C PHE A 48 -22.12 -6.45 -1.20
N PRO A 49 -23.44 -6.23 -1.04
CA PRO A 49 -24.27 -5.46 -1.99
C PRO A 49 -23.76 -4.03 -2.22
N ASN A 50 -23.07 -3.43 -1.25
CA ASN A 50 -22.48 -2.09 -1.35
C ASN A 50 -21.11 -2.04 -2.05
N GLY A 51 -20.61 -3.20 -2.52
CA GLY A 51 -19.32 -3.31 -3.22
C GLY A 51 -18.10 -3.57 -2.34
N LEU A 52 -18.25 -3.60 -1.01
CA LEU A 52 -17.19 -4.06 -0.10
C LEU A 52 -16.86 -5.52 -0.41
N ARG A 53 -15.58 -5.82 -0.51
CA ARG A 53 -15.09 -7.20 -0.68
C ARG A 53 -14.43 -7.70 0.59
N MET A 54 -14.74 -8.92 0.97
CA MET A 54 -14.10 -9.60 2.09
C MET A 54 -13.37 -10.84 1.58
N VAL A 55 -12.12 -11.00 2.00
CA VAL A 55 -11.29 -12.17 1.70
C VAL A 55 -10.77 -12.74 3.00
N GLY A 56 -10.85 -14.04 3.21
CA GLY A 56 -10.41 -14.64 4.45
C GLY A 56 -9.73 -15.99 4.28
N GLN A 57 -8.72 -16.23 5.13
CA GLN A 57 -8.08 -17.53 5.24
C GLN A 57 -8.15 -18.02 6.69
N ARG A 58 -8.91 -19.09 6.90
CA ARG A 58 -8.98 -19.72 8.22
C ARG A 58 -7.72 -20.51 8.51
N MET A 59 -7.11 -20.23 9.67
CA MET A 59 -5.88 -20.87 10.16
C MET A 59 -6.09 -21.38 11.60
N PRO A 60 -6.78 -22.52 11.80
CA PRO A 60 -7.24 -22.98 13.12
C PRO A 60 -6.11 -23.39 14.08
N SER A 61 -4.88 -23.51 13.60
CA SER A 61 -3.71 -23.76 14.44
C SER A 61 -3.17 -22.51 15.15
N LEU A 62 -3.67 -21.32 14.79
CA LEU A 62 -3.27 -20.04 15.39
C LEU A 62 -4.30 -19.61 16.45
N ALA A 63 -3.82 -19.02 17.55
CA ALA A 63 -4.69 -18.39 18.54
C ALA A 63 -5.00 -16.91 18.22
N SER A 64 -4.40 -16.37 17.20
CA SER A 64 -4.53 -14.97 16.78
C SER A 64 -5.26 -14.83 15.46
N VAL A 65 -5.85 -13.65 15.28
CA VAL A 65 -6.43 -13.20 14.00
C VAL A 65 -5.80 -11.86 13.64
N THR A 66 -5.46 -11.72 12.36
CA THR A 66 -5.06 -10.45 11.77
C THR A 66 -6.07 -10.06 10.72
N PHE A 67 -6.51 -8.81 10.72
CA PHE A 67 -7.32 -8.28 9.63
C PHE A 67 -6.79 -6.93 9.17
N GLY A 68 -7.12 -6.58 7.92
CA GLY A 68 -6.81 -5.30 7.31
C GLY A 68 -7.94 -4.83 6.43
N ILE A 69 -8.26 -3.54 6.52
CA ILE A 69 -9.24 -2.85 5.68
C ILE A 69 -8.47 -1.90 4.79
N GLN A 70 -8.38 -2.22 3.51
CA GLN A 70 -7.66 -1.44 2.51
C GLN A 70 -8.65 -0.70 1.62
N LEU A 71 -8.48 0.62 1.57
CA LEU A 71 -9.31 1.54 0.80
C LEU A 71 -8.56 2.01 -0.44
N ASP A 72 -9.27 2.24 -1.54
CA ASP A 72 -8.75 2.90 -2.75
C ASP A 72 -8.68 4.43 -2.52
N ALA A 73 -7.79 4.82 -1.61
CA ALA A 73 -7.56 6.19 -1.17
C ALA A 73 -6.09 6.34 -0.80
N GLY A 74 -5.28 6.82 -1.71
CA GLY A 74 -3.83 6.92 -1.54
C GLY A 74 -3.29 8.31 -1.75
N ILE A 75 -1.98 8.45 -1.62
CA ILE A 75 -1.25 9.71 -1.83
C ILE A 75 -1.48 10.26 -3.24
N ARG A 76 -1.69 9.38 -4.24
CA ARG A 76 -2.01 9.78 -5.62
C ARG A 76 -3.30 10.59 -5.75
N ASP A 77 -4.19 10.49 -4.76
CA ASP A 77 -5.51 11.10 -4.77
C ASP A 77 -5.56 12.44 -4.05
N GLU A 78 -4.45 12.86 -3.42
CA GLU A 78 -4.35 14.14 -2.74
C GLU A 78 -4.42 15.31 -3.75
N PRO A 79 -5.05 16.45 -3.41
CA PRO A 79 -4.88 17.69 -4.15
C PRO A 79 -3.40 18.15 -4.13
N ASP A 80 -2.93 18.83 -5.18
CA ASP A 80 -1.52 19.23 -5.30
C ASP A 80 -1.08 20.21 -4.22
N ASP A 81 -1.99 20.99 -3.68
CA ASP A 81 -1.77 21.95 -2.58
C ASP A 81 -1.97 21.34 -1.19
N GLN A 82 -2.38 20.06 -1.09
CA GLN A 82 -2.65 19.36 0.16
C GLN A 82 -1.80 18.09 0.32
N LEU A 83 -0.58 18.07 -0.24
CA LEU A 83 0.29 16.91 -0.13
C LEU A 83 0.61 16.58 1.35
N GLY A 84 0.50 15.30 1.71
CA GLY A 84 0.64 14.80 3.08
C GLY A 84 -0.68 14.68 3.84
N LEU A 85 -1.80 15.03 3.19
CA LEU A 85 -3.14 14.96 3.76
C LEU A 85 -3.53 13.53 4.15
N THR A 86 -3.25 12.55 3.28
CA THR A 86 -3.61 11.15 3.53
C THR A 86 -2.87 10.59 4.74
N TYR A 87 -1.61 10.96 4.91
CA TYR A 87 -0.85 10.58 6.10
C TYR A 87 -1.46 11.21 7.36
N LEU A 88 -1.69 12.52 7.35
CA LEU A 88 -2.29 13.22 8.48
C LEU A 88 -3.68 12.67 8.82
N LEU A 89 -4.50 12.38 7.82
CA LEU A 89 -5.81 11.75 8.00
C LEU A 89 -5.66 10.37 8.67
N SER A 90 -4.71 9.53 8.23
CA SER A 90 -4.54 8.20 8.80
C SER A 90 -4.21 8.22 10.29
N GLU A 91 -3.43 9.20 10.74
CA GLU A 91 -3.14 9.43 12.15
C GLU A 91 -4.36 9.97 12.91
N MET A 92 -5.11 10.88 12.28
CA MET A 92 -6.31 11.49 12.86
C MET A 92 -7.49 10.53 13.00
N MET A 93 -7.56 9.46 12.19
CA MET A 93 -8.62 8.46 12.28
C MET A 93 -8.72 7.78 13.65
N PHE A 94 -7.60 7.66 14.36
CA PHE A 94 -7.57 7.06 15.70
C PHE A 94 -7.67 8.08 16.85
N GLN A 95 -7.91 9.35 16.52
CA GLN A 95 -8.06 10.43 17.50
C GLN A 95 -9.52 10.64 17.91
N GLY A 96 -10.26 9.54 18.15
CA GLY A 96 -11.65 9.55 18.57
C GLY A 96 -12.65 9.42 17.42
N THR A 97 -13.86 9.08 17.79
CA THR A 97 -15.00 8.92 16.87
C THR A 97 -16.18 9.77 17.35
N GLU A 98 -17.29 9.79 16.60
CA GLU A 98 -18.53 10.44 17.07
C GLU A 98 -19.11 9.75 18.33
N HIS A 99 -18.75 8.49 18.58
CA HIS A 99 -19.27 7.68 19.69
C HIS A 99 -18.27 7.49 20.84
N ARG A 100 -16.97 7.70 20.59
CA ARG A 100 -15.88 7.44 21.56
C ARG A 100 -14.88 8.58 21.56
N SER A 101 -14.60 9.10 22.74
CA SER A 101 -13.47 10.02 22.92
C SER A 101 -12.14 9.32 22.64
N VAL A 102 -11.08 10.09 22.39
CA VAL A 102 -9.70 9.58 22.19
C VAL A 102 -9.32 8.60 23.30
N ARG A 103 -9.60 8.98 24.57
CA ARG A 103 -9.29 8.16 25.73
C ARG A 103 -10.06 6.83 25.73
N GLN A 104 -11.35 6.85 25.50
CA GLN A 104 -12.18 5.63 25.45
C GLN A 104 -11.72 4.70 24.33
N LEU A 105 -11.48 5.25 23.13
CA LEU A 105 -11.01 4.48 21.99
C LEU A 105 -9.65 3.82 22.28
N THR A 106 -8.74 4.55 22.94
CA THR A 106 -7.43 4.02 23.32
C THR A 106 -7.57 2.91 24.35
N GLU A 107 -8.35 3.14 25.44
CA GLU A 107 -8.57 2.15 26.50
C GLU A 107 -9.23 0.86 25.95
N GLU A 108 -10.17 0.98 25.01
CA GLU A 108 -10.80 -0.18 24.38
C GLU A 108 -9.83 -0.97 23.49
N PHE A 109 -8.97 -0.31 22.71
CA PHE A 109 -7.93 -0.99 21.93
C PHE A 109 -6.87 -1.66 22.82
N GLU A 110 -6.48 -1.03 23.92
CA GLU A 110 -5.55 -1.62 24.90
C GLU A 110 -6.18 -2.85 25.58
N ALA A 111 -7.46 -2.78 25.97
CA ALA A 111 -8.18 -3.90 26.56
C ALA A 111 -8.31 -5.11 25.61
N LEU A 112 -8.29 -4.87 24.30
CA LEU A 112 -8.23 -5.94 23.30
C LEU A 112 -6.84 -6.58 23.21
N GLY A 113 -5.79 -5.94 23.68
CA GLY A 113 -4.40 -6.31 23.40
C GLY A 113 -4.07 -6.20 21.91
N ALA A 114 -4.74 -5.29 21.21
CA ALA A 114 -4.63 -5.14 19.77
C ALA A 114 -3.32 -4.44 19.38
N ARG A 115 -2.61 -5.03 18.41
CA ARG A 115 -1.60 -4.30 17.65
C ARG A 115 -2.30 -3.68 16.45
N LYS A 116 -2.63 -2.40 16.54
CA LYS A 116 -3.30 -1.65 15.49
C LYS A 116 -2.35 -0.73 14.74
N GLY A 117 -2.70 -0.38 13.52
CA GLY A 117 -1.97 0.62 12.75
C GLY A 117 -2.73 1.09 11.52
N GLY A 118 -2.37 2.29 11.07
CA GLY A 118 -2.68 2.82 9.76
C GLY A 118 -1.43 2.79 8.89
N GLU A 119 -1.61 2.57 7.60
CA GLU A 119 -0.58 2.64 6.58
C GLU A 119 -1.12 3.43 5.40
N THR A 120 -0.30 4.33 4.88
CA THR A 120 -0.61 5.12 3.70
C THR A 120 0.42 4.84 2.62
N ALA A 121 -0.06 4.38 1.47
CA ALA A 121 0.74 4.13 0.27
C ALA A 121 0.34 5.08 -0.86
N ILE A 122 1.03 4.96 -1.98
CA ILE A 122 0.70 5.79 -3.16
C ILE A 122 -0.74 5.58 -3.61
N GLU A 123 -1.23 4.34 -3.58
CA GLU A 123 -2.50 3.95 -4.18
C GLU A 123 -3.59 3.58 -3.17
N PHE A 124 -3.23 3.40 -1.90
CA PHE A 124 -4.20 2.96 -0.89
C PHE A 124 -3.90 3.51 0.51
N ALA A 125 -4.93 3.54 1.35
CA ALA A 125 -4.80 3.58 2.79
C ALA A 125 -5.27 2.23 3.36
N ARG A 126 -4.59 1.73 4.40
CA ARG A 126 -4.91 0.47 5.05
C ARG A 126 -4.92 0.63 6.57
N TYR A 127 -5.97 0.14 7.18
CA TYR A 127 -6.12 0.07 8.64
C TYR A 127 -6.15 -1.39 9.05
N SER A 128 -5.30 -1.78 10.00
CA SER A 128 -5.14 -3.19 10.36
C SER A 128 -5.00 -3.40 11.85
N ALA A 129 -5.37 -4.59 12.30
CA ALA A 129 -5.07 -5.04 13.65
C ALA A 129 -4.72 -6.52 13.69
N GLN A 130 -3.87 -6.86 14.65
CA GLN A 130 -3.62 -8.23 15.12
C GLN A 130 -4.14 -8.36 16.55
N ILE A 131 -4.96 -9.38 16.79
CA ILE A 131 -5.67 -9.61 18.04
C ILE A 131 -5.72 -11.10 18.37
N VAL A 132 -6.19 -11.44 19.57
CA VAL A 132 -6.58 -12.81 19.90
C VAL A 132 -7.93 -13.14 19.23
N GLY A 133 -8.08 -14.34 18.66
CA GLY A 133 -9.20 -14.70 17.77
C GLY A 133 -10.60 -14.47 18.35
N ASN A 134 -10.81 -14.73 19.65
CA ASN A 134 -12.09 -14.52 20.33
C ASN A 134 -12.46 -13.03 20.55
N ARG A 135 -11.63 -12.09 20.10
CA ARG A 135 -11.86 -10.63 20.19
C ARG A 135 -12.15 -9.99 18.84
N LEU A 136 -12.28 -10.80 17.77
CA LEU A 136 -12.48 -10.28 16.41
C LEU A 136 -13.72 -9.41 16.29
N ASP A 137 -14.84 -9.82 16.86
CA ASP A 137 -16.11 -9.08 16.80
C ASP A 137 -15.99 -7.67 17.38
N THR A 138 -15.41 -7.55 18.57
CA THR A 138 -15.18 -6.24 19.21
C THR A 138 -14.17 -5.40 18.42
N ALA A 139 -13.14 -6.01 17.86
CA ALA A 139 -12.16 -5.28 17.05
C ALA A 139 -12.76 -4.75 15.75
N LEU A 140 -13.60 -5.53 15.08
CA LEU A 140 -14.34 -5.08 13.89
C LEU A 140 -15.29 -3.92 14.20
N ASP A 141 -15.95 -3.94 15.37
CA ASP A 141 -16.81 -2.84 15.84
C ASP A 141 -16.00 -1.54 16.00
N LEU A 142 -14.84 -1.59 16.67
CA LEU A 142 -13.99 -0.42 16.83
C LEU A 142 -13.46 0.13 15.52
N PHE A 143 -13.08 -0.74 14.59
CA PHE A 143 -12.60 -0.30 13.27
C PHE A 143 -13.74 0.24 12.39
N ALA A 144 -14.94 -0.29 12.50
CA ALA A 144 -16.11 0.27 11.84
C ALA A 144 -16.39 1.68 12.36
N ASP A 145 -16.36 1.88 13.67
CA ASP A 145 -16.55 3.20 14.27
C ASP A 145 -15.47 4.21 13.84
N VAL A 146 -14.20 3.80 13.85
CA VAL A 146 -13.07 4.61 13.35
C VAL A 146 -13.24 5.01 11.88
N LEU A 147 -13.63 4.07 11.02
CA LEU A 147 -13.71 4.31 9.58
C LEU A 147 -14.95 5.08 9.15
N LEU A 148 -16.10 4.83 9.80
CA LEU A 148 -17.38 5.37 9.39
C LEU A 148 -17.75 6.67 10.11
N PHE A 149 -17.21 6.89 11.31
CA PHE A 149 -17.61 8.01 12.19
C PHE A 149 -16.41 8.71 12.84
N PRO A 150 -15.33 9.07 12.09
CA PRO A 150 -14.17 9.75 12.68
C PRO A 150 -14.56 11.15 13.17
N ALA A 151 -14.20 11.47 14.40
CA ALA A 151 -14.48 12.79 14.99
C ALA A 151 -13.59 13.89 14.39
N LEU A 152 -12.35 13.57 14.05
CA LEU A 152 -11.32 14.49 13.55
C LEU A 152 -11.24 15.77 14.41
N PRO A 153 -10.95 15.66 15.73
CA PRO A 153 -11.00 16.80 16.63
C PRO A 153 -9.91 17.82 16.31
N GLN A 154 -10.27 19.12 16.35
CA GLN A 154 -9.36 20.21 15.99
C GLN A 154 -8.14 20.30 16.92
N GLU A 155 -8.34 20.04 18.20
CA GLU A 155 -7.27 20.08 19.21
C GLU A 155 -6.18 19.02 18.97
N GLU A 156 -6.55 17.86 18.43
CA GLU A 156 -5.60 16.79 18.11
C GLU A 156 -4.89 17.03 16.77
N LEU A 157 -5.52 17.76 15.85
CA LEU A 157 -4.95 18.07 14.55
C LEU A 157 -3.63 18.83 14.66
N ASP A 158 -3.54 19.80 15.56
CA ASP A 158 -2.32 20.59 15.72
C ASP A 158 -1.17 19.74 16.28
N GLN A 159 -1.49 18.80 17.18
CA GLN A 159 -0.51 17.86 17.70
C GLN A 159 -0.03 16.88 16.62
N MET A 160 -0.94 16.27 15.86
CA MET A 160 -0.58 15.32 14.80
C MET A 160 0.18 16.01 13.68
N ARG A 161 -0.18 17.25 13.32
CA ARG A 161 0.58 18.08 12.39
C ARG A 161 2.01 18.32 12.87
N ALA A 162 2.21 18.65 14.15
CA ALA A 162 3.54 18.85 14.72
C ALA A 162 4.40 17.59 14.63
N VAL A 163 3.82 16.40 14.89
CA VAL A 163 4.49 15.10 14.75
C VAL A 163 4.88 14.86 13.29
N GLN A 164 3.98 15.09 12.34
CA GLN A 164 4.27 14.93 10.91
C GLN A 164 5.37 15.88 10.42
N LEU A 165 5.36 17.14 10.84
CA LEU A 165 6.41 18.11 10.52
C LEU A 165 7.78 17.70 11.09
N GLN A 166 7.80 17.10 12.28
CA GLN A 166 9.02 16.53 12.85
C GLN A 166 9.53 15.35 12.03
N GLU A 167 8.63 14.47 11.56
CA GLU A 167 8.99 13.33 10.72
C GLU A 167 9.52 13.78 9.34
N ILE A 168 8.95 14.83 8.74
CA ILE A 168 9.47 15.44 7.51
C ILE A 168 10.93 15.89 7.71
N ARG A 169 11.22 16.66 8.77
CA ARG A 169 12.58 17.12 9.08
C ARG A 169 13.53 15.94 9.26
N ARG A 170 13.15 14.95 10.07
CA ARG A 170 13.95 13.75 10.29
C ARG A 170 14.26 13.01 8.98
N ARG A 171 13.29 12.93 8.08
CA ARG A 171 13.45 12.25 6.78
C ARG A 171 14.37 13.03 5.84
N ASP A 172 14.29 14.35 5.84
CA ASP A 172 15.17 15.21 5.04
C ASP A 172 16.62 15.17 5.55
N ASP A 173 16.82 14.97 6.85
CA ASP A 173 18.14 14.83 7.49
C ASP A 173 18.77 13.43 7.31
N GLU A 174 18.00 12.41 6.89
CA GLU A 174 18.48 11.05 6.64
C GLU A 174 18.81 10.82 5.15
N PRO A 175 20.10 10.84 4.72
CA PRO A 175 20.47 10.77 3.29
C PRO A 175 19.94 9.53 2.57
N MET A 176 19.89 8.37 3.26
CA MET A 176 19.36 7.12 2.70
C MET A 176 17.86 7.21 2.39
N ARG A 177 17.08 7.92 3.19
CA ARG A 177 15.65 8.12 2.92
C ARG A 177 15.45 9.18 1.84
N ARG A 178 16.22 10.25 1.94
CA ARG A 178 16.17 11.36 0.99
C ARG A 178 16.45 10.91 -0.45
N ILE A 179 17.41 10.01 -0.67
CA ILE A 179 17.72 9.54 -2.02
C ILE A 179 16.57 8.76 -2.65
N PHE A 180 15.81 7.98 -1.88
CA PHE A 180 14.63 7.27 -2.40
C PHE A 180 13.49 8.23 -2.78
N ASP A 181 13.29 9.30 -2.01
CA ASP A 181 12.32 10.33 -2.36
C ASP A 181 12.73 11.05 -3.65
N LEU A 182 14.02 11.45 -3.77
CA LEU A 182 14.56 12.06 -4.98
C LEU A 182 14.44 11.19 -6.21
N VAL A 183 14.75 9.89 -6.07
CA VAL A 183 14.60 8.93 -7.17
C VAL A 183 13.14 8.86 -7.63
N ARG A 184 12.19 8.78 -6.70
CA ARG A 184 10.77 8.76 -7.02
C ARG A 184 10.32 10.04 -7.71
N GLU A 185 10.66 11.20 -7.17
CA GLU A 185 10.35 12.51 -7.73
C GLU A 185 10.87 12.67 -9.17
N ARG A 186 12.06 12.17 -9.44
CA ARG A 186 12.70 12.26 -10.75
C ARG A 186 12.23 11.21 -11.74
N TYR A 187 12.01 10.00 -11.27
CA TYR A 187 11.55 8.90 -12.13
C TYR A 187 10.09 9.11 -12.58
N TYR A 188 9.23 9.57 -11.68
CA TYR A 188 7.80 9.78 -11.95
C TYR A 188 7.44 11.25 -12.18
N THR A 189 8.34 12.04 -12.72
CA THR A 189 8.12 13.47 -12.97
C THR A 189 6.75 13.74 -13.61
N ASN A 190 6.02 14.72 -13.10
CA ASN A 190 4.66 15.10 -13.54
C ASN A 190 3.59 14.01 -13.34
N SER A 191 3.81 13.08 -12.42
CA SER A 191 2.84 12.06 -12.05
C SER A 191 2.53 12.12 -10.55
N PRO A 192 1.30 11.80 -10.14
CA PRO A 192 0.98 11.62 -8.72
C PRO A 192 1.87 10.58 -8.00
N LEU A 193 2.49 9.66 -8.75
CA LEU A 193 3.43 8.67 -8.21
C LEU A 193 4.76 9.31 -7.71
N ALA A 194 5.06 10.53 -8.14
CA ALA A 194 6.22 11.29 -7.66
C ALA A 194 6.03 11.88 -6.26
N ARG A 195 4.79 11.92 -5.74
CA ARG A 195 4.44 12.61 -4.50
C ARG A 195 5.11 12.00 -3.29
N ARG A 196 5.47 12.87 -2.35
CA ARG A 196 6.00 12.46 -1.04
C ARG A 196 4.87 12.06 -0.12
N ALA A 197 5.01 10.92 0.56
CA ALA A 197 4.00 10.43 1.48
C ALA A 197 3.70 11.40 2.64
N LEU A 198 4.72 12.09 3.14
CA LEU A 198 4.57 13.04 4.24
C LEU A 198 4.19 14.45 3.78
N GLY A 199 4.13 14.72 2.48
CA GLY A 199 3.96 16.07 1.96
C GLY A 199 5.20 16.96 2.16
N THR A 200 4.97 18.25 2.23
CA THR A 200 5.97 19.29 2.52
C THR A 200 5.57 20.09 3.75
N GLN A 201 6.51 20.82 4.35
CA GLN A 201 6.19 21.70 5.47
C GLN A 201 5.05 22.66 5.11
N THR A 202 5.13 23.32 3.95
CA THR A 202 4.13 24.30 3.51
C THR A 202 2.74 23.68 3.33
N THR A 203 2.65 22.51 2.69
CA THR A 203 1.34 21.87 2.45
C THR A 203 0.74 21.35 3.76
N VAL A 204 1.53 20.73 4.63
CA VAL A 204 1.06 20.18 5.91
C VAL A 204 0.62 21.28 6.88
N GLU A 205 1.31 22.41 6.92
CA GLU A 205 0.90 23.57 7.74
C GLU A 205 -0.45 24.17 7.28
N ALA A 206 -0.76 24.07 5.99
CA ALA A 206 -1.99 24.62 5.41
C ALA A 206 -3.21 23.67 5.54
N ILE A 207 -3.03 22.36 5.70
CA ILE A 207 -4.13 21.41 5.81
C ILE A 207 -5.04 21.75 6.98
N THR A 208 -6.33 21.87 6.72
CA THR A 208 -7.35 22.12 7.72
C THR A 208 -8.15 20.86 8.08
N ARG A 209 -8.91 20.92 9.16
CA ARG A 209 -9.86 19.87 9.52
C ARG A 209 -10.89 19.63 8.42
N ASP A 210 -11.35 20.68 7.78
CA ASP A 210 -12.34 20.58 6.71
C ASP A 210 -11.78 19.88 5.47
N ASP A 211 -10.48 20.07 5.17
CA ASP A 211 -9.79 19.34 4.10
C ASP A 211 -9.72 17.84 4.40
N LEU A 212 -9.38 17.46 5.63
CA LEU A 212 -9.37 16.06 6.08
C LEU A 212 -10.76 15.43 5.95
N ARG A 213 -11.79 16.15 6.39
CA ARG A 213 -13.20 15.70 6.30
C ARG A 213 -13.65 15.56 4.86
N ALA A 214 -13.34 16.54 4.01
CA ALA A 214 -13.70 16.51 2.59
C ALA A 214 -13.05 15.33 1.87
N PHE A 215 -11.75 15.07 2.13
CA PHE A 215 -11.03 13.94 1.56
C PHE A 215 -11.59 12.60 2.06
N TRP A 216 -11.85 12.46 3.35
CA TRP A 216 -12.49 11.28 3.93
C TRP A 216 -13.84 11.01 3.27
N GLN A 217 -14.71 12.01 3.18
CA GLN A 217 -16.02 11.89 2.55
C GLN A 217 -15.93 11.53 1.05
N ALA A 218 -14.91 12.01 0.35
CA ALA A 218 -14.75 11.78 -1.07
C ALA A 218 -14.12 10.42 -1.41
N ARG A 219 -13.32 9.84 -0.50
CA ARG A 219 -12.49 8.68 -0.82
C ARG A 219 -12.79 7.43 0.00
N TYR A 220 -13.35 7.55 1.21
CA TYR A 220 -13.61 6.40 2.07
C TYR A 220 -14.96 5.79 1.76
N HIS A 221 -14.99 4.84 0.84
CA HIS A 221 -16.21 4.20 0.34
C HIS A 221 -16.06 2.68 0.28
N PRO A 222 -17.18 1.91 0.36
CA PRO A 222 -17.13 0.45 0.32
C PRO A 222 -16.72 -0.10 -1.04
N ALA A 223 -17.13 0.56 -2.14
CA ALA A 223 -16.74 0.16 -3.49
C ALA A 223 -15.22 0.39 -3.69
N GLY A 224 -14.49 -0.68 -4.01
CA GLY A 224 -13.03 -0.67 -4.09
C GLY A 224 -12.32 -1.07 -2.79
N THR A 225 -13.03 -1.06 -1.65
CA THR A 225 -12.47 -1.48 -0.36
C THR A 225 -12.40 -3.00 -0.25
N VAL A 226 -11.29 -3.49 0.30
CA VAL A 226 -11.06 -4.92 0.59
C VAL A 226 -10.79 -5.10 2.07
N LEU A 227 -11.59 -5.92 2.73
CA LEU A 227 -11.36 -6.39 4.09
C LEU A 227 -10.73 -7.79 4.02
N SER A 228 -9.52 -7.95 4.50
CA SER A 228 -8.80 -9.21 4.55
C SER A 228 -8.70 -9.72 5.98
N ILE A 229 -8.94 -11.02 6.22
CA ILE A 229 -8.83 -11.65 7.55
C ILE A 229 -8.05 -12.96 7.43
N ALA A 230 -7.08 -13.17 8.33
CA ALA A 230 -6.36 -14.43 8.43
C ALA A 230 -6.18 -14.83 9.91
N GLY A 231 -6.40 -16.12 10.23
CA GLY A 231 -6.27 -16.63 11.60
C GLY A 231 -7.36 -17.64 11.98
N ASP A 232 -7.58 -17.83 13.28
CA ASP A 232 -8.66 -18.70 13.76
C ASP A 232 -9.94 -17.89 14.01
N PHE A 233 -10.87 -17.97 13.07
CA PHE A 233 -12.17 -17.31 13.12
C PHE A 233 -13.22 -18.13 12.38
N ASP A 234 -14.49 -17.87 12.68
CA ASP A 234 -15.61 -18.41 11.93
C ASP A 234 -15.94 -17.51 10.75
N TRP A 235 -15.93 -18.06 9.55
CA TRP A 235 -16.14 -17.30 8.31
C TRP A 235 -17.54 -16.72 8.20
N ASP A 236 -18.57 -17.53 8.46
CA ASP A 236 -19.95 -17.12 8.27
C ASP A 236 -20.36 -16.08 9.33
N ALA A 237 -19.90 -16.26 10.57
CA ALA A 237 -20.08 -15.27 11.62
C ALA A 237 -19.37 -13.95 11.28
N ALA A 238 -18.14 -13.99 10.76
CA ALA A 238 -17.41 -12.79 10.35
C ALA A 238 -18.09 -12.08 9.18
N VAL A 239 -18.57 -12.79 8.17
CA VAL A 239 -19.35 -12.21 7.05
C VAL A 239 -20.63 -11.55 7.57
N ALA A 240 -21.39 -12.21 8.45
CA ALA A 240 -22.60 -11.63 9.04
C ALA A 240 -22.26 -10.34 9.80
N ARG A 241 -21.22 -10.37 10.64
CA ARG A 241 -20.81 -9.18 11.45
C ARG A 241 -20.33 -8.02 10.60
N VAL A 242 -19.52 -8.27 9.57
CA VAL A 242 -19.09 -7.23 8.62
C VAL A 242 -20.30 -6.66 7.86
N GLY A 243 -21.27 -7.50 7.48
CA GLY A 243 -22.52 -7.07 6.87
C GLY A 243 -23.35 -6.14 7.76
N GLU A 244 -23.45 -6.44 9.08
CA GLU A 244 -24.11 -5.57 10.05
C GLU A 244 -23.40 -4.23 10.21
N LEU A 245 -22.09 -4.23 10.38
CA LEU A 245 -21.29 -3.04 10.66
C LEU A 245 -21.16 -2.11 9.45
N PHE A 246 -20.91 -2.67 8.27
CA PHE A 246 -20.58 -1.91 7.07
C PHE A 246 -21.72 -1.90 6.03
N GLY A 247 -22.84 -2.59 6.26
CA GLY A 247 -23.94 -2.68 5.30
C GLY A 247 -24.62 -1.35 4.97
N GLY A 248 -24.63 -0.40 5.91
CA GLY A 248 -25.12 0.96 5.70
C GLY A 248 -24.13 1.90 5.01
N TRP A 249 -22.87 1.49 4.86
CA TRP A 249 -21.83 2.28 4.20
C TRP A 249 -22.08 2.28 2.68
N SER A 250 -22.05 3.45 2.06
CA SER A 250 -22.43 3.64 0.66
C SER A 250 -21.49 4.60 -0.07
N GLY A 251 -21.58 4.60 -1.40
CA GLY A 251 -20.80 5.46 -2.28
C GLY A 251 -19.67 4.72 -3.01
N ALA A 252 -19.01 5.46 -3.87
CA ALA A 252 -17.83 5.01 -4.63
C ALA A 252 -16.85 6.18 -4.77
N ALA A 253 -15.58 5.91 -4.57
CA ALA A 253 -14.54 6.90 -4.79
C ALA A 253 -14.46 7.32 -6.27
N PRO A 254 -14.11 8.58 -6.56
CA PRO A 254 -13.78 8.99 -7.92
C PRO A 254 -12.63 8.14 -8.47
N ALA A 255 -12.63 7.92 -9.79
CA ALA A 255 -11.54 7.21 -10.44
C ALA A 255 -10.19 7.91 -10.19
N SER A 256 -9.20 7.14 -9.80
CA SER A 256 -7.84 7.63 -9.60
C SER A 256 -7.06 7.72 -10.92
N ALA A 257 -6.13 8.66 -11.00
CA ALA A 257 -5.24 8.77 -12.16
C ALA A 257 -4.31 7.55 -12.24
N THR A 258 -4.30 6.87 -13.38
CA THR A 258 -3.52 5.63 -13.60
C THR A 258 -2.38 5.79 -14.61
N ALA A 259 -2.15 6.98 -15.14
CA ALA A 259 -1.11 7.19 -16.15
C ALA A 259 0.29 7.00 -15.53
N LEU A 260 0.99 5.97 -16.00
CA LEU A 260 2.41 5.78 -15.71
C LEU A 260 3.22 6.61 -16.72
N PRO A 261 4.05 7.56 -16.27
CA PRO A 261 4.96 8.25 -17.16
C PRO A 261 6.05 7.27 -17.65
N HIS A 262 6.52 7.49 -18.86
CA HIS A 262 7.75 6.84 -19.34
C HIS A 262 8.93 7.73 -18.95
N PRO A 263 9.75 7.31 -17.97
CA PRO A 263 10.86 8.11 -17.53
C PRO A 263 11.94 8.18 -18.61
N GLU A 264 12.48 9.37 -18.82
CA GLU A 264 13.68 9.54 -19.60
C GLU A 264 14.91 9.15 -18.77
N SER A 265 15.91 8.55 -19.43
CA SER A 265 17.18 8.23 -18.78
C SER A 265 17.88 9.52 -18.37
N SER A 266 18.15 9.69 -17.08
CA SER A 266 18.83 10.89 -16.57
C SER A 266 19.80 10.52 -15.43
N ILE A 267 20.83 11.35 -15.26
CA ILE A 267 21.72 11.31 -14.11
C ILE A 267 21.50 12.60 -13.33
N PHE A 268 21.25 12.46 -12.05
CA PHE A 268 21.01 13.57 -11.15
C PHE A 268 21.94 13.50 -9.94
N VAL A 269 22.47 14.65 -9.51
CA VAL A 269 23.33 14.76 -8.33
C VAL A 269 22.73 15.81 -7.40
N GLU A 270 22.44 15.42 -6.17
CA GLU A 270 22.04 16.29 -5.08
C GLU A 270 23.24 16.51 -4.17
N PRO A 271 23.82 17.73 -4.11
CA PRO A 271 24.89 18.03 -3.19
C PRO A 271 24.38 18.04 -1.74
N GLN A 272 25.06 17.31 -0.87
CA GLN A 272 24.80 17.32 0.57
C GLN A 272 26.13 17.27 1.33
N GLU A 273 26.22 17.98 2.43
CA GLU A 273 27.40 17.90 3.30
C GLU A 273 27.44 16.54 3.99
N GLY A 274 28.60 15.89 3.96
CA GLY A 274 28.79 14.58 4.59
C GLY A 274 30.02 13.85 4.10
N ASN A 275 30.36 12.73 4.76
CA ASN A 275 31.51 11.89 4.44
C ASN A 275 31.17 10.67 3.60
N GLN A 276 29.91 10.51 3.18
CA GLN A 276 29.43 9.36 2.43
C GLN A 276 28.68 9.81 1.18
N GLN A 277 28.81 9.02 0.11
CA GLN A 277 28.02 9.17 -1.09
C GLN A 277 26.98 8.06 -1.15
N HIS A 278 25.72 8.44 -1.34
CA HIS A 278 24.61 7.53 -1.56
C HIS A 278 24.30 7.48 -3.05
N ILE A 279 24.17 6.29 -3.62
CA ILE A 279 23.89 6.08 -5.03
C ILE A 279 22.63 5.23 -5.14
N ALA A 280 21.62 5.71 -5.85
CA ALA A 280 20.44 4.94 -6.21
C ALA A 280 20.31 4.89 -7.74
N MET A 281 19.92 3.73 -8.24
CA MET A 281 19.62 3.51 -9.66
C MET A 281 18.25 2.85 -9.76
N VAL A 282 17.42 3.34 -10.66
CA VAL A 282 16.08 2.82 -10.90
C VAL A 282 15.94 2.35 -12.34
N PHE A 283 15.25 1.25 -12.53
CA PHE A 283 15.00 0.64 -13.82
C PHE A 283 13.52 0.24 -13.92
N PRO A 284 12.94 0.20 -15.13
CA PRO A 284 11.62 -0.38 -15.32
C PRO A 284 11.58 -1.83 -14.83
N PHE A 285 10.47 -2.21 -14.22
CA PHE A 285 10.21 -3.55 -13.71
C PHE A 285 8.82 -4.02 -14.18
N PRO A 286 8.62 -5.32 -14.46
CA PRO A 286 7.31 -5.86 -14.83
C PRO A 286 6.25 -5.56 -13.76
N ALA A 287 5.06 -5.12 -14.17
CA ALA A 287 3.94 -4.90 -13.25
C ALA A 287 3.43 -6.21 -12.65
N TYR A 288 2.77 -6.12 -11.49
CA TYR A 288 2.10 -7.28 -10.91
C TYR A 288 1.04 -7.83 -11.89
N GLY A 289 1.09 -9.13 -12.15
CA GLY A 289 0.24 -9.78 -13.17
C GLY A 289 0.88 -9.88 -14.57
N ASP A 290 2.06 -9.25 -14.80
CA ASP A 290 2.86 -9.51 -15.97
C ASP A 290 3.44 -10.94 -15.91
N PRO A 291 3.46 -11.72 -17.00
CA PRO A 291 4.03 -13.07 -17.03
C PRO A 291 5.49 -13.14 -16.55
N ASP A 292 6.24 -12.07 -16.75
CA ASP A 292 7.66 -12.01 -16.39
C ASP A 292 7.90 -11.52 -14.94
N TYR A 293 6.86 -11.15 -14.19
CA TYR A 293 6.98 -10.60 -12.85
C TYR A 293 7.78 -11.49 -11.89
N TYR A 294 7.43 -12.77 -11.80
CA TYR A 294 8.10 -13.70 -10.90
C TYR A 294 9.54 -14.01 -11.32
N ALA A 295 9.79 -14.09 -12.63
CA ALA A 295 11.15 -14.27 -13.13
C ALA A 295 12.02 -13.04 -12.81
N ALA A 296 11.52 -11.84 -12.99
CA ALA A 296 12.20 -10.60 -12.65
C ALA A 296 12.45 -10.48 -11.13
N SER A 297 11.50 -10.92 -10.30
CA SER A 297 11.66 -10.96 -8.85
C SER A 297 12.82 -11.86 -8.42
N VAL A 298 12.89 -13.07 -8.98
CA VAL A 298 14.01 -14.01 -8.72
C VAL A 298 15.35 -13.42 -9.20
N VAL A 299 15.38 -12.78 -10.37
CA VAL A 299 16.60 -12.13 -10.88
C VAL A 299 17.06 -11.02 -9.93
N THR A 300 16.14 -10.22 -9.39
CA THR A 300 16.44 -9.15 -8.41
C THR A 300 17.06 -9.73 -7.13
N GLU A 301 16.52 -10.85 -6.61
CA GLU A 301 17.08 -11.54 -5.45
C GLU A 301 18.50 -12.07 -5.72
N ILE A 302 18.74 -12.70 -6.85
CA ILE A 302 20.08 -13.18 -7.25
C ILE A 302 21.06 -12.02 -7.40
N PHE A 303 20.58 -10.87 -7.91
CA PHE A 303 21.42 -9.70 -8.17
C PHE A 303 21.79 -8.95 -6.89
N GLY A 304 20.84 -8.70 -5.98
CA GLY A 304 21.08 -7.86 -4.82
C GLY A 304 20.26 -8.14 -3.56
N GLY A 305 19.53 -9.28 -3.47
CA GLY A 305 18.61 -9.56 -2.36
C GLY A 305 19.26 -10.03 -1.06
N GLY A 306 20.56 -10.36 -1.03
CA GLY A 306 21.19 -10.87 0.18
C GLY A 306 22.70 -10.97 0.13
N MET A 307 23.32 -11.52 1.20
CA MET A 307 24.78 -11.61 1.35
C MET A 307 25.45 -12.50 0.29
N THR A 308 24.74 -13.43 -0.30
CA THR A 308 25.24 -14.29 -1.39
C THR A 308 25.00 -13.70 -2.77
N SER A 309 24.32 -12.56 -2.86
CA SER A 309 23.98 -11.90 -4.12
C SER A 309 25.22 -11.39 -4.86
N ARG A 310 25.05 -11.16 -6.15
CA ARG A 310 26.15 -10.72 -7.02
C ARG A 310 26.67 -9.33 -6.61
N LEU A 311 25.79 -8.38 -6.32
CA LEU A 311 26.19 -7.03 -5.87
C LEU A 311 26.97 -7.09 -4.56
N PHE A 312 26.47 -7.83 -3.57
CA PHE A 312 27.12 -7.94 -2.28
C PHE A 312 28.55 -8.51 -2.42
N ARG A 313 28.71 -9.61 -3.13
CA ARG A 313 30.01 -10.25 -3.34
C ARG A 313 30.97 -9.38 -4.12
N GLU A 314 30.52 -8.76 -5.22
CA GLU A 314 31.42 -8.01 -6.11
C GLU A 314 31.78 -6.63 -5.58
N VAL A 315 30.85 -5.93 -4.93
CA VAL A 315 31.03 -4.51 -4.53
C VAL A 315 31.48 -4.40 -3.09
N ARG A 316 30.85 -5.17 -2.18
CA ARG A 316 31.17 -5.10 -0.75
C ARG A 316 32.33 -6.03 -0.36
N GLU A 317 32.22 -7.34 -0.67
CA GLU A 317 33.24 -8.30 -0.20
C GLU A 317 34.56 -8.19 -0.95
N LYS A 318 34.50 -8.22 -2.29
CA LYS A 318 35.76 -8.25 -3.09
C LYS A 318 36.45 -6.89 -3.20
N ARG A 319 35.66 -5.80 -3.24
CA ARG A 319 36.18 -4.44 -3.47
C ARG A 319 36.17 -3.55 -2.25
N GLY A 320 35.37 -3.87 -1.22
CA GLY A 320 35.27 -3.08 0.00
C GLY A 320 34.79 -1.65 -0.22
N LEU A 321 34.04 -1.39 -1.30
CA LEU A 321 33.67 -0.02 -1.69
C LEU A 321 32.50 0.53 -0.90
N VAL A 322 31.64 -0.34 -0.34
CA VAL A 322 30.40 0.06 0.31
C VAL A 322 30.18 -0.74 1.59
N TYR A 323 29.52 -0.11 2.57
CA TYR A 323 29.01 -0.82 3.75
C TYR A 323 27.74 -1.59 3.44
N SER A 324 26.86 -1.02 2.59
CA SER A 324 25.60 -1.64 2.19
C SER A 324 25.37 -1.50 0.70
N VAL A 325 24.87 -2.55 0.06
CA VAL A 325 24.40 -2.56 -1.32
C VAL A 325 23.26 -3.57 -1.44
N ALA A 326 22.19 -3.20 -2.09
CA ALA A 326 21.04 -4.05 -2.31
C ALA A 326 20.36 -3.74 -3.65
N ALA A 327 19.63 -4.70 -4.17
CA ALA A 327 18.61 -4.48 -5.20
C ALA A 327 17.25 -4.89 -4.62
N MET A 328 16.25 -4.10 -4.88
CA MET A 328 14.86 -4.36 -4.48
C MET A 328 13.93 -3.95 -5.60
N PHE A 329 12.73 -4.49 -5.61
CA PHE A 329 11.68 -4.04 -6.51
C PHE A 329 10.50 -3.53 -5.69
N ALA A 330 9.81 -2.53 -6.21
CA ALA A 330 8.58 -2.00 -5.65
C ALA A 330 7.52 -2.08 -6.76
N PRO A 331 6.68 -3.12 -6.78
CA PRO A 331 5.62 -3.21 -7.75
C PRO A 331 4.59 -2.10 -7.45
N ASN A 332 4.38 -1.23 -8.41
CA ASN A 332 3.18 -0.41 -8.46
C ASN A 332 2.12 -1.22 -9.20
N GLY A 333 0.92 -1.34 -8.63
CA GLY A 333 -0.17 -2.20 -9.11
C GLY A 333 -0.71 -1.85 -10.48
#